data_027cead553c2dedfba2ec78d7583b5f1
#
_entry.id   027cead553c2dedfba2ec78d7583b5f1
#
_cell.length_a   1.000
_cell.length_b   1.000
_cell.length_c   1.000
_cell.angle_alpha   90.00
_cell.angle_beta   90.00
_cell.angle_gamma   90.00
#
_symmetry.space_group_name_H-M   'P 1'
#
loop_
_entity.id
_entity.type
_entity.pdbx_description
1 polymer ?
#
loop_
_entity_poly.entity_id
_entity_poly.type
_entity_poly.pdbx_seq_one_letter_code
_entity_poly.pdbx_strand_id
1 'polypeptide(L)' 'MPNDVQQQLEVHMEQLIRLTALLHRRLAEAERELSELKENFRSAAKV' A
#
# COMPACT_ATOMS: atom_id res chain seq x y z
N MET A 1 3.69 -36.58 -1.96
CA MET A 1 3.42 -36.12 -2.60
C MET A 1 3.09 -34.89 -3.26
N PRO A 2 2.20 -34.82 -4.01
CA PRO A 2 1.98 -33.76 -4.94
C PRO A 2 1.59 -32.42 -4.37
N ASN A 3 1.40 -32.36 -3.09
CA ASN A 3 0.87 -31.13 -2.51
C ASN A 3 1.89 -30.09 -2.14
N ASP A 4 3.17 -30.40 -2.29
CA ASP A 4 4.21 -29.44 -1.93
C ASP A 4 4.19 -28.19 -2.80
N VAL A 5 4.01 -28.39 -4.10
CA VAL A 5 3.97 -27.26 -5.02
C VAL A 5 2.75 -26.40 -4.76
N GLN A 6 1.62 -27.05 -4.52
CA GLN A 6 0.39 -26.35 -4.24
C GLN A 6 0.47 -25.57 -2.95
N GLN A 7 1.06 -26.15 -1.91
CA GLN A 7 1.26 -25.46 -0.65
C GLN A 7 2.19 -24.26 -0.82
N GLN A 8 3.25 -24.42 -1.59
CA GLN A 8 4.16 -23.32 -1.85
C GLN A 8 3.46 -22.18 -2.58
N LEU A 9 2.63 -22.53 -3.55
CA LEU A 9 1.87 -21.52 -4.27
C LEU A 9 0.90 -20.79 -3.34
N GLU A 10 0.26 -21.51 -2.46
CA GLU A 10 -0.66 -20.90 -1.50
C GLU A 10 0.06 -19.95 -0.56
N VAL A 11 1.23 -20.35 -0.07
CA VAL A 11 2.02 -19.47 0.79
C VAL A 11 2.47 -18.23 0.05
N HIS A 12 2.92 -18.40 -1.18
CA HIS A 12 3.33 -17.26 -2.00
C HIS A 12 2.17 -16.31 -2.27
N MET A 13 1.00 -16.86 -2.53
CA MET A 13 -0.18 -16.04 -2.74
C MET A 13 -0.54 -15.26 -1.50
N GLU A 14 -0.48 -15.90 -0.34
CA GLU A 14 -0.74 -15.21 0.91
C GLU A 14 0.24 -14.08 1.16
N GLN A 15 1.51 -14.35 0.89
CA GLN A 15 2.54 -13.33 1.05
C GLN A 15 2.33 -12.16 0.11
N LEU A 16 1.96 -12.45 -1.13
CA LEU A 16 1.68 -11.39 -2.11
C LEU A 16 0.48 -10.56 -1.71
N ILE A 17 -0.55 -11.21 -1.19
CA ILE A 17 -1.74 -10.49 -0.73
C ILE A 17 -1.39 -9.57 0.43
N ARG A 18 -0.61 -10.06 1.39
CA ARG A 18 -0.20 -9.23 2.52
C ARG A 18 0.67 -8.06 2.10
N LEU A 19 1.60 -8.33 1.19
CA LEU A 19 2.49 -7.30 0.70
C LEU A 19 1.72 -6.25 -0.08
N THR A 20 0.78 -6.69 -0.90
CA THR A 20 -0.07 -5.78 -1.65
C THR A 20 -0.90 -4.91 -0.73
N ALA A 21 -1.46 -5.50 0.32
CA ALA A 21 -2.25 -4.74 1.29
C ALA A 21 -1.40 -3.69 2.00
N LEU A 22 -0.16 -4.06 2.36
CA LEU A 22 0.75 -3.12 3.00
C LEU A 22 1.13 -1.98 2.07
N LEU A 23 1.40 -2.30 0.81
CA LEU A 23 1.74 -1.28 -0.18
C LEU A 23 0.56 -0.34 -0.42
N HIS A 24 -0.65 -0.89 -0.47
CA HIS A 24 -1.84 -0.06 -0.63
C HIS A 24 -2.02 0.89 0.54
N ARG A 25 -1.78 0.40 1.75
CA ARG A 25 -1.88 1.26 2.93
C ARG A 25 -0.87 2.38 2.88
N ARG A 26 0.37 2.07 2.55
CA ARG A 26 1.42 3.07 2.47
C ARG A 26 1.13 4.09 1.39
N LEU A 27 0.60 3.63 0.28
CA LEU A 27 0.23 4.53 -0.80
C LEU A 27 -0.88 5.47 -0.37
N ALA A 28 -1.89 4.95 0.31
CA ALA A 28 -3.00 5.76 0.80
C ALA A 28 -2.51 6.79 1.81
N GLU A 29 -1.60 6.41 2.70
CA GLU A 29 -1.02 7.32 3.66
C GLU A 29 -0.21 8.42 2.97
N ALA A 30 0.58 8.04 1.98
CA ALA A 30 1.36 8.99 1.22
C ALA A 30 0.48 9.98 0.46
N GLU A 31 -0.59 9.47 -0.12
CA GLU A 31 -1.53 10.33 -0.83
C GLU A 31 -2.22 11.31 0.11
N ARG A 32 -2.56 10.86 1.30
CA ARG A 32 -3.16 11.74 2.29
C ARG A 32 -2.20 12.82 2.73
N GLU A 33 -0.95 12.44 3.01
CA GLU A 33 0.06 13.42 3.40
C GLU A 33 0.30 14.43 2.29
N LEU A 34 0.33 13.95 1.06
CA LEU A 34 0.50 14.83 -0.09
C LEU A 34 -0.68 15.80 -0.22
N SER A 35 -1.87 15.29 0.00
CA SER A 35 -3.07 16.12 -0.06
C SER A 35 -3.06 17.20 1.02
N GLU A 36 -2.66 16.82 2.24
CA GLU A 36 -2.55 17.78 3.34
C GLU A 36 -1.48 18.83 3.05
N LEU A 37 -0.36 18.40 2.50
CA LEU A 37 0.70 19.33 2.14
C LEU A 37 0.23 20.30 1.08
N LYS A 38 -0.49 19.82 0.10
CA LYS A 38 -1.08 20.66 -0.94
C LYS A 38 -2.03 21.69 -0.34
N GLU A 39 -2.87 21.27 0.59
CA GLU A 39 -3.80 22.17 1.24
C GLU A 39 -3.07 23.27 2.02
N ASN A 40 -2.06 22.84 2.77
CA ASN A 40 -1.26 23.79 3.54
C ASN A 40 -0.55 24.78 2.64
N PHE A 41 -0.03 24.30 1.54
CA PHE A 41 0.66 25.14 0.58
C PHE A 41 -0.30 26.14 -0.06
N ARG A 42 -1.49 25.66 -0.39
CA ARG A 42 -2.51 26.52 -0.99
C ARG A 42 -2.97 27.59 -0.02
N SER A 43 -3.14 27.21 1.24
CA SER A 43 -3.51 28.18 2.27
C SER A 43 -2.45 29.23 2.47
N ALA A 44 -1.18 28.82 2.47
CA ALA A 44 -0.08 29.77 2.61
C ALA A 44 0.02 30.70 1.41
N ALA A 45 -0.32 30.21 0.24
CA ALA A 45 -0.24 31.01 -0.98
C ALA A 45 -1.35 32.05 -1.09
N LYS A 46 -2.39 31.91 -0.30
CA LYS A 46 -3.50 32.86 -0.34
C LYS A 46 -3.25 34.12 0.47
N VAL A 47 -2.14 34.17 1.11
CA VAL A 47 -1.75 35.39 1.83
C VAL A 47 -1.13 36.38 0.90
#